data_ea4060822f4c5aa1de259900d7140b0e
#
_entry.id   ea4060822f4c5aa1de259900d7140b0e
#
_cell.length_a   1.000
_cell.length_b   1.000
_cell.length_c   1.000
_cell.angle_alpha   90.00
_cell.angle_beta   90.00
_cell.angle_gamma   90.00
#
_symmetry.space_group_name_H-M   'P 1'
#
loop_
_entity.id
_entity.type
_entity.pdbx_description
1 polymer ?
#
loop_
_entity_poly.entity_id
_entity_poly.type
_entity_poly.pdbx_seq_one_letter_code
_entity_poly.pdbx_strand_id
1 'polypeptide(L)'
;VSDEKVNPNSLIEKILGYVDSPFKLFAILLMAVFTFAGYFVWQNQAFLLGAYKEQQKLPAIAEDRVEDVAAHLFKNTDAAVVAIFKVNPMFGTRVLHRAYTKQGREKTHEGLDVGLFTANAANNRDVVALMAGEIPCGAYKTAQSEIGLWYLEKGMTYGCRVGVPPEPGKLVGQITVGWKEEPPDVDSYRILLQIAATMLSRSKQ
;
A
#
# COMPACT_ATOMS: atom_id res chain seq x y z
N VAL A 1 -4.26 -56.79 -18.60
CA VAL A 1 -5.06 -55.75 -17.94
C VAL A 1 -5.48 -54.82 -19.04
N SER A 2 -6.75 -54.87 -19.46
CA SER A 2 -7.32 -54.04 -20.51
C SER A 2 -7.57 -52.64 -19.93
N ASP A 3 -6.87 -51.65 -20.46
CA ASP A 3 -7.18 -50.25 -20.23
C ASP A 3 -8.54 -49.91 -20.86
N GLU A 4 -9.58 -49.97 -20.04
CA GLU A 4 -10.92 -49.53 -20.43
C GLU A 4 -10.89 -48.00 -20.51
N LYS A 5 -10.75 -47.47 -21.74
CA LYS A 5 -10.84 -46.02 -22.00
C LYS A 5 -12.22 -45.55 -21.60
N VAL A 6 -12.32 -44.95 -20.44
CA VAL A 6 -13.55 -44.29 -19.94
C VAL A 6 -13.94 -43.22 -20.95
N ASN A 7 -15.05 -43.43 -21.65
CA ASN A 7 -15.57 -42.48 -22.63
C ASN A 7 -16.11 -41.24 -21.84
N PRO A 8 -15.51 -40.05 -22.00
CA PRO A 8 -15.92 -38.86 -21.25
C PRO A 8 -17.39 -38.47 -21.45
N ASN A 9 -17.94 -38.79 -22.65
CA ASN A 9 -19.35 -38.48 -22.92
C ASN A 9 -20.33 -39.33 -22.08
N SER A 10 -19.97 -40.61 -21.81
CA SER A 10 -20.81 -41.46 -20.97
C SER A 10 -20.85 -41.02 -19.51
N LEU A 11 -19.81 -40.36 -19.03
CA LEU A 11 -19.71 -39.82 -17.69
C LEU A 11 -20.57 -38.56 -17.56
N ILE A 12 -20.56 -37.69 -18.58
CA ILE A 12 -21.39 -36.48 -18.64
C ILE A 12 -22.87 -36.83 -18.70
N GLU A 13 -23.26 -37.84 -19.51
CA GLU A 13 -24.65 -38.30 -19.61
C GLU A 13 -25.14 -38.91 -18.30
N LYS A 14 -24.31 -39.66 -17.56
CA LYS A 14 -24.65 -40.17 -16.23
C LYS A 14 -24.83 -39.07 -15.19
N ILE A 15 -23.99 -38.03 -15.22
CA ILE A 15 -24.08 -36.86 -14.33
C ILE A 15 -25.35 -36.07 -14.63
N LEU A 16 -25.63 -35.79 -15.91
CA LEU A 16 -26.84 -35.08 -16.33
C LEU A 16 -28.12 -35.85 -16.01
N GLY A 17 -28.12 -37.20 -16.14
CA GLY A 17 -29.22 -38.05 -15.75
C GLY A 17 -29.50 -38.09 -14.23
N TYR A 18 -28.51 -37.70 -13.40
CA TYR A 18 -28.68 -37.62 -11.94
C TYR A 18 -29.30 -36.27 -11.48
N VAL A 19 -29.32 -35.27 -12.36
CA VAL A 19 -29.82 -33.91 -12.06
C VAL A 19 -31.34 -33.86 -12.30
N ASP A 20 -32.09 -34.29 -11.30
CA ASP A 20 -33.56 -34.26 -11.30
C ASP A 20 -34.16 -33.09 -10.50
N SER A 21 -33.31 -32.28 -9.88
CA SER A 21 -33.73 -31.12 -9.09
C SER A 21 -32.72 -29.95 -9.16
N PRO A 22 -33.19 -28.68 -9.04
CA PRO A 22 -32.32 -27.51 -8.98
C PRO A 22 -31.29 -27.59 -7.85
N PHE A 23 -31.61 -28.24 -6.74
CA PHE A 23 -30.72 -28.41 -5.60
C PHE A 23 -29.54 -29.33 -5.93
N LYS A 24 -29.78 -30.44 -6.66
CA LYS A 24 -28.71 -31.35 -7.09
C LYS A 24 -27.79 -30.66 -8.10
N LEU A 25 -28.33 -29.86 -9.02
CA LEU A 25 -27.54 -29.05 -9.95
C LEU A 25 -26.63 -28.08 -9.19
N PHE A 26 -27.17 -27.37 -8.20
CA PHE A 26 -26.41 -26.45 -7.37
C PHE A 26 -25.29 -27.14 -6.59
N ALA A 27 -25.59 -28.32 -6.01
CA ALA A 27 -24.59 -29.12 -5.27
C ALA A 27 -23.45 -29.58 -6.19
N ILE A 28 -23.74 -30.03 -7.42
CA ILE A 28 -22.73 -30.44 -8.41
C ILE A 28 -21.86 -29.24 -8.83
N LEU A 29 -22.48 -28.07 -9.11
CA LEU A 29 -21.74 -26.86 -9.43
C LEU A 29 -20.85 -26.41 -8.28
N LEU A 30 -21.35 -26.45 -7.06
CA LEU A 30 -20.56 -26.10 -5.86
C LEU A 30 -19.34 -27.04 -5.71
N MET A 31 -19.54 -28.35 -5.87
CA MET A 31 -18.47 -29.33 -5.83
C MET A 31 -17.45 -29.10 -6.95
N ALA A 32 -17.88 -28.77 -8.17
CA ALA A 32 -16.99 -28.45 -9.26
C ALA A 32 -16.15 -27.20 -8.98
N VAL A 33 -16.75 -26.15 -8.41
CA VAL A 33 -16.05 -24.92 -8.01
C VAL A 33 -15.00 -25.22 -6.94
N PHE A 34 -15.33 -26.00 -5.88
CA PHE A 34 -14.37 -26.37 -4.85
C PHE A 34 -13.24 -27.24 -5.39
N THR A 35 -13.55 -28.19 -6.29
CA THR A 35 -12.53 -29.04 -6.90
C THR A 35 -11.59 -28.21 -7.78
N PHE A 36 -12.14 -27.28 -8.57
CA PHE A 36 -11.34 -26.37 -9.39
C PHE A 36 -10.48 -25.43 -8.53
N ALA A 37 -11.06 -24.85 -7.46
CA ALA A 37 -10.34 -23.99 -6.53
C ALA A 37 -9.20 -24.75 -5.83
N GLY A 38 -9.47 -25.96 -5.36
CA GLY A 38 -8.44 -26.83 -4.75
C GLY A 38 -7.32 -27.17 -5.73
N TYR A 39 -7.67 -27.53 -6.97
CA TYR A 39 -6.70 -27.79 -8.04
C TYR A 39 -5.86 -26.54 -8.37
N PHE A 40 -6.50 -25.37 -8.46
CA PHE A 40 -5.82 -24.10 -8.71
C PHE A 40 -4.83 -23.75 -7.60
N VAL A 41 -5.23 -23.88 -6.34
CA VAL A 41 -4.34 -23.67 -5.18
C VAL A 41 -3.18 -24.66 -5.20
N TRP A 42 -3.44 -25.93 -5.48
CA TRP A 42 -2.42 -26.96 -5.56
C TRP A 42 -1.40 -26.68 -6.67
N GLN A 43 -1.85 -26.32 -7.86
CA GLN A 43 -0.97 -26.00 -9.01
C GLN A 43 -0.13 -24.73 -8.76
N ASN A 44 -0.67 -23.76 -8.02
CA ASN A 44 -0.03 -22.47 -7.77
C ASN A 44 0.58 -22.36 -6.36
N GLN A 45 0.67 -23.45 -5.59
CA GLN A 45 1.12 -23.40 -4.19
C GLN A 45 2.52 -22.77 -4.03
N ALA A 46 3.45 -23.05 -4.94
CA ALA A 46 4.81 -22.49 -4.90
C ALA A 46 4.80 -20.96 -5.09
N PHE A 47 3.97 -20.47 -6.00
CA PHE A 47 3.77 -19.04 -6.24
C PHE A 47 3.08 -18.37 -5.05
N LEU A 48 2.00 -18.96 -4.54
CA LEU A 48 1.25 -18.42 -3.39
C LEU A 48 2.12 -18.39 -2.11
N LEU A 49 2.87 -19.46 -1.85
CA LEU A 49 3.80 -19.52 -0.72
C LEU A 49 4.99 -18.58 -0.92
N GLY A 50 5.48 -18.41 -2.16
CA GLY A 50 6.52 -17.44 -2.50
C GLY A 50 6.07 -16.01 -2.20
N ALA A 51 4.91 -15.62 -2.71
CA ALA A 51 4.32 -14.31 -2.47
C ALA A 51 4.07 -14.04 -0.97
N TYR A 52 3.56 -15.04 -0.23
CA TYR A 52 3.37 -14.95 1.22
C TYR A 52 4.69 -14.77 1.98
N LYS A 53 5.73 -15.52 1.63
CA LYS A 53 7.07 -15.39 2.22
C LYS A 53 7.73 -14.04 1.90
N GLU A 54 7.56 -13.53 0.68
CA GLU A 54 8.05 -12.19 0.33
C GLU A 54 7.32 -11.10 1.11
N GLN A 55 6.01 -11.22 1.27
CA GLN A 55 5.24 -10.27 2.08
C GLN A 55 5.68 -10.30 3.56
N GLN A 56 6.08 -11.44 4.09
CA GLN A 56 6.65 -11.53 5.45
C GLN A 56 8.03 -10.88 5.58
N LYS A 57 8.79 -10.77 4.49
CA LYS A 57 10.10 -10.10 4.48
C LYS A 57 10.00 -8.57 4.39
N LEU A 58 8.84 -8.02 4.03
CA LEU A 58 8.66 -6.58 4.01
C LEU A 58 8.76 -6.02 5.43
N PRO A 59 9.47 -4.90 5.60
CA PRO A 59 9.53 -4.20 6.88
C PRO A 59 8.12 -3.75 7.30
N ALA A 60 7.99 -3.30 8.54
CA ALA A 60 6.75 -2.73 9.05
C ALA A 60 7.02 -1.31 9.56
N ILE A 61 5.95 -0.52 9.68
CA ILE A 61 6.02 0.76 10.37
C ILE A 61 6.16 0.51 11.87
N ALA A 62 7.12 1.18 12.50
CA ALA A 62 7.33 1.17 13.94
C ALA A 62 6.32 2.11 14.61
N GLU A 63 5.18 1.56 15.02
CA GLU A 63 4.05 2.31 15.58
C GLU A 63 4.44 3.13 16.82
N ASP A 64 5.32 2.58 17.64
CA ASP A 64 5.87 3.20 18.85
C ASP A 64 6.78 4.41 18.58
N ARG A 65 7.23 4.61 17.32
CA ARG A 65 8.12 5.71 16.94
C ARG A 65 7.44 6.82 16.12
N VAL A 66 6.17 6.65 15.79
CA VAL A 66 5.45 7.57 14.90
C VAL A 66 5.44 9.00 15.46
N GLU A 67 5.17 9.18 16.75
CA GLU A 67 5.12 10.49 17.38
C GLU A 67 6.52 11.12 17.50
N ASP A 68 7.53 10.31 17.86
CA ASP A 68 8.90 10.78 17.97
C ASP A 68 9.46 11.23 16.60
N VAL A 69 9.13 10.51 15.54
CA VAL A 69 9.51 10.87 14.17
C VAL A 69 8.85 12.18 13.73
N ALA A 70 7.55 12.36 14.02
CA ALA A 70 6.87 13.61 13.72
C ALA A 70 7.47 14.78 14.49
N ALA A 71 7.71 14.63 15.79
CA ALA A 71 8.35 15.64 16.64
C ALA A 71 9.77 15.98 16.15
N HIS A 72 10.55 14.97 15.75
CA HIS A 72 11.88 15.17 15.18
C HIS A 72 11.85 16.02 13.91
N LEU A 73 10.90 15.75 13.01
CA LEU A 73 10.74 16.51 11.77
C LEU A 73 10.33 17.96 12.05
N PHE A 74 9.33 18.21 12.91
CA PHE A 74 8.95 19.58 13.28
C PHE A 74 10.09 20.37 13.90
N LYS A 75 10.87 19.74 14.77
CA LYS A 75 11.99 20.38 15.45
C LYS A 75 13.11 20.80 14.50
N ASN A 76 13.36 20.02 13.46
CA ASN A 76 14.58 20.16 12.64
C ASN A 76 14.30 20.72 11.23
N THR A 77 13.03 20.82 10.79
CA THR A 77 12.71 21.22 9.41
C THR A 77 11.77 22.41 9.29
N ASP A 78 11.31 22.97 10.40
CA ASP A 78 10.29 24.03 10.45
C ASP A 78 9.00 23.73 9.64
N ALA A 79 8.67 22.46 9.52
CA ALA A 79 7.52 21.99 8.74
C ALA A 79 6.19 22.59 9.25
N ALA A 80 5.25 22.82 8.36
CA ALA A 80 3.87 23.18 8.68
C ALA A 80 3.03 21.94 8.98
N VAL A 81 3.26 20.87 8.21
CA VAL A 81 2.53 19.60 8.31
C VAL A 81 3.47 18.39 8.15
N VAL A 82 3.13 17.32 8.86
CA VAL A 82 3.74 15.98 8.69
C VAL A 82 2.61 14.97 8.59
N ALA A 83 2.59 14.19 7.52
CA ALA A 83 1.60 13.12 7.32
C ALA A 83 2.33 11.80 7.07
N ILE A 84 1.90 10.76 7.79
CA ILE A 84 2.46 9.41 7.72
C ILE A 84 1.38 8.48 7.18
N PHE A 85 1.70 7.76 6.11
CA PHE A 85 0.80 6.83 5.44
C PHE A 85 1.31 5.40 5.59
N LYS A 86 0.38 4.46 5.71
CA LYS A 86 0.62 3.05 5.45
C LYS A 86 0.39 2.76 3.97
N VAL A 87 1.32 2.07 3.36
CA VAL A 87 1.25 1.71 1.94
C VAL A 87 1.20 0.19 1.81
N ASN A 88 0.27 -0.29 1.00
CA ASN A 88 0.24 -1.68 0.57
C ASN A 88 0.30 -1.73 -0.96
N PRO A 89 1.48 -1.96 -1.54
CA PRO A 89 1.65 -1.97 -2.99
C PRO A 89 0.86 -3.09 -3.69
N MET A 90 0.64 -4.23 -3.01
CA MET A 90 -0.11 -5.37 -3.55
C MET A 90 -1.59 -5.02 -3.78
N PHE A 91 -2.19 -4.26 -2.87
CA PHE A 91 -3.58 -3.82 -2.99
C PHE A 91 -3.73 -2.42 -3.58
N GLY A 92 -2.62 -1.76 -3.92
CA GLY A 92 -2.64 -0.40 -4.47
C GLY A 92 -3.19 0.65 -3.49
N THR A 93 -3.14 0.40 -2.18
CA THR A 93 -3.69 1.29 -1.15
C THR A 93 -2.62 2.16 -0.50
N ARG A 94 -3.01 3.38 -0.14
CA ARG A 94 -2.20 4.33 0.64
C ARG A 94 -3.10 5.03 1.63
N VAL A 95 -3.11 4.53 2.87
CA VAL A 95 -4.01 4.97 3.93
C VAL A 95 -3.29 5.95 4.84
N LEU A 96 -3.90 7.13 5.09
CA LEU A 96 -3.38 8.07 6.07
C LEU A 96 -3.41 7.44 7.45
N HIS A 97 -2.24 7.21 8.00
CA HIS A 97 -2.09 6.60 9.32
C HIS A 97 -2.12 7.65 10.43
N ARG A 98 -1.34 8.73 10.26
CA ARG A 98 -1.25 9.84 11.24
C ARG A 98 -1.01 11.15 10.51
N ALA A 99 -1.61 12.19 11.02
CA ALA A 99 -1.42 13.57 10.56
C ALA A 99 -1.08 14.48 11.74
N TYR A 100 -0.12 15.37 11.53
CA TYR A 100 0.36 16.30 12.53
C TYR A 100 0.54 17.70 11.97
N THR A 101 0.29 18.69 12.82
CA THR A 101 0.64 20.10 12.62
C THR A 101 1.51 20.58 13.80
N LYS A 102 1.94 21.84 13.79
CA LYS A 102 2.63 22.43 14.95
C LYS A 102 1.77 22.42 16.22
N GLN A 103 0.43 22.32 16.09
CA GLN A 103 -0.51 22.25 17.21
C GLN A 103 -0.69 20.82 17.76
N GLY A 104 -0.13 19.82 17.10
CA GLY A 104 -0.21 18.41 17.48
C GLY A 104 -0.90 17.53 16.45
N ARG A 105 -1.34 16.36 16.89
CA ARG A 105 -1.97 15.35 16.04
C ARG A 105 -3.39 15.74 15.63
N GLU A 106 -3.71 15.61 14.35
CA GLU A 106 -5.04 15.80 13.78
C GLU A 106 -5.63 14.48 13.31
N LYS A 107 -6.78 14.10 13.87
CA LYS A 107 -7.39 12.78 13.65
C LYS A 107 -8.43 12.76 12.53
N THR A 108 -8.87 13.92 12.05
CA THR A 108 -10.04 14.06 11.16
C THR A 108 -9.98 13.20 9.90
N HIS A 109 -8.80 13.05 9.31
CA HIS A 109 -8.60 12.30 8.07
C HIS A 109 -7.88 10.97 8.26
N GLU A 110 -7.59 10.55 9.49
CA GLU A 110 -6.93 9.28 9.75
C GLU A 110 -7.82 8.11 9.30
N GLY A 111 -7.21 7.13 8.63
CA GLY A 111 -7.90 5.99 8.03
C GLY A 111 -8.37 6.22 6.60
N LEU A 112 -8.26 7.46 6.05
CA LEU A 112 -8.63 7.75 4.67
C LEU A 112 -7.65 7.06 3.70
N ASP A 113 -8.17 6.25 2.80
CA ASP A 113 -7.41 5.68 1.67
C ASP A 113 -7.43 6.68 0.50
N VAL A 114 -6.26 7.17 0.14
CA VAL A 114 -6.08 8.11 -0.99
C VAL A 114 -5.63 7.40 -2.27
N GLY A 115 -5.56 6.08 -2.24
CA GLY A 115 -5.00 5.27 -3.32
C GLY A 115 -3.48 5.43 -3.48
N LEU A 116 -2.81 4.40 -3.92
CA LEU A 116 -1.39 4.48 -4.25
C LEU A 116 -1.21 5.11 -5.62
N PHE A 117 -1.79 4.50 -6.65
CA PHE A 117 -1.88 5.06 -7.99
C PHE A 117 -3.27 5.67 -8.22
N THR A 118 -3.32 6.81 -8.87
CA THR A 118 -4.55 7.57 -9.12
C THR A 118 -4.60 8.02 -10.58
N ALA A 119 -5.65 8.72 -10.99
CA ALA A 119 -5.71 9.34 -12.31
C ALA A 119 -4.69 10.50 -12.48
N ASN A 120 -4.06 10.94 -11.38
CA ASN A 120 -3.09 12.04 -11.41
C ASN A 120 -1.69 11.54 -11.78
N ALA A 121 -1.21 11.97 -12.97
CA ALA A 121 0.11 11.61 -13.48
C ALA A 121 1.26 12.09 -12.58
N ALA A 122 1.12 13.25 -11.92
CA ALA A 122 2.15 13.77 -11.01
C ALA A 122 2.26 12.90 -9.75
N ASN A 123 1.11 12.52 -9.16
CA ASN A 123 1.10 11.57 -8.04
C ASN A 123 1.77 10.24 -8.42
N ASN A 124 1.47 9.73 -9.60
CA ASN A 124 2.01 8.44 -10.04
C ASN A 124 3.53 8.51 -10.27
N ARG A 125 4.05 9.63 -10.80
CA ARG A 125 5.51 9.85 -10.88
C ARG A 125 6.16 9.87 -9.51
N ASP A 126 5.57 10.56 -8.53
CA ASP A 126 6.08 10.59 -7.17
C ASP A 126 6.08 9.19 -6.53
N VAL A 127 5.02 8.39 -6.77
CA VAL A 127 4.96 7.01 -6.27
C VAL A 127 6.06 6.14 -6.88
N VAL A 128 6.31 6.27 -8.19
CA VAL A 128 7.41 5.55 -8.86
C VAL A 128 8.76 5.97 -8.29
N ALA A 129 8.98 7.27 -8.07
CA ALA A 129 10.19 7.80 -7.43
C ALA A 129 10.37 7.23 -6.01
N LEU A 130 9.30 7.19 -5.19
CA LEU A 130 9.32 6.58 -3.86
C LEU A 130 9.67 5.08 -3.91
N MET A 131 9.12 4.35 -4.88
CA MET A 131 9.44 2.93 -5.08
C MET A 131 10.90 2.72 -5.53
N ALA A 132 11.49 3.71 -6.20
CA ALA A 132 12.91 3.72 -6.56
C ALA A 132 13.83 4.18 -5.41
N GLY A 133 13.27 4.55 -4.24
CA GLY A 133 14.02 5.05 -3.08
C GLY A 133 14.39 6.54 -3.20
N GLU A 134 13.79 7.26 -4.15
CA GLU A 134 13.98 8.69 -4.32
C GLU A 134 13.08 9.50 -3.38
N ILE A 135 13.42 10.77 -3.19
CA ILE A 135 12.67 11.72 -2.35
C ILE A 135 12.16 12.86 -3.22
N PRO A 136 10.99 12.70 -3.87
CA PRO A 136 10.40 13.76 -4.66
C PRO A 136 10.01 14.95 -3.79
N CYS A 137 10.48 16.14 -4.19
CA CYS A 137 10.15 17.42 -3.59
C CYS A 137 9.64 18.38 -4.66
N GLY A 138 8.72 19.26 -4.30
CA GLY A 138 8.22 20.26 -5.24
C GLY A 138 7.09 21.13 -4.71
N ALA A 139 6.75 22.14 -5.52
CA ALA A 139 5.66 23.05 -5.23
C ALA A 139 4.30 22.33 -5.21
N TYR A 140 3.49 22.63 -4.22
CA TYR A 140 2.14 22.09 -4.03
C TYR A 140 1.10 23.19 -4.23
N LYS A 141 0.48 23.24 -5.42
CA LYS A 141 -0.40 24.34 -5.82
C LYS A 141 -1.88 23.94 -5.91
N THR A 142 -2.18 22.67 -6.14
CA THR A 142 -3.56 22.20 -6.37
C THR A 142 -3.82 20.92 -5.62
N ALA A 143 -4.94 20.86 -4.92
CA ALA A 143 -5.41 19.65 -4.26
C ALA A 143 -6.13 18.75 -5.26
N GLN A 144 -5.90 17.44 -5.15
CA GLN A 144 -6.56 16.43 -5.97
C GLN A 144 -7.17 15.31 -5.11
N SER A 145 -7.20 15.52 -3.81
CA SER A 145 -7.77 14.63 -2.81
C SER A 145 -8.16 15.43 -1.58
N GLU A 146 -8.97 14.86 -0.71
CA GLU A 146 -9.36 15.44 0.57
C GLU A 146 -8.15 15.78 1.44
N ILE A 147 -7.16 14.89 1.51
CA ILE A 147 -5.89 15.17 2.18
C ILE A 147 -5.11 16.31 1.49
N GLY A 148 -5.22 16.41 0.17
CA GLY A 148 -4.63 17.51 -0.57
C GLY A 148 -5.23 18.86 -0.20
N LEU A 149 -6.54 18.92 0.01
CA LEU A 149 -7.23 20.12 0.50
C LEU A 149 -6.75 20.47 1.91
N TRP A 150 -6.67 19.49 2.81
CA TRP A 150 -6.15 19.68 4.14
C TRP A 150 -4.72 20.25 4.14
N TYR A 151 -3.83 19.78 3.25
CA TYR A 151 -2.50 20.38 3.13
C TYR A 151 -2.55 21.87 2.77
N LEU A 152 -3.39 22.26 1.80
CA LEU A 152 -3.55 23.66 1.41
C LEU A 152 -4.16 24.51 2.54
N GLU A 153 -5.14 23.99 3.28
CA GLU A 153 -5.74 24.64 4.43
C GLU A 153 -4.73 24.92 5.55
N LYS A 154 -3.73 24.04 5.71
CA LYS A 154 -2.62 24.24 6.65
C LYS A 154 -1.51 25.15 6.09
N GLY A 155 -1.70 25.67 4.89
CA GLY A 155 -0.79 26.60 4.22
C GLY A 155 0.42 25.93 3.58
N MET A 156 0.36 24.61 3.28
CA MET A 156 1.44 23.95 2.54
C MET A 156 1.48 24.42 1.09
N THR A 157 2.61 24.98 0.68
CA THR A 157 2.87 25.36 -0.73
C THR A 157 4.04 24.61 -1.36
N TYR A 158 4.84 23.94 -0.54
CA TYR A 158 5.96 23.10 -0.93
C TYR A 158 5.98 21.83 -0.11
N GLY A 159 6.37 20.70 -0.68
CA GLY A 159 6.42 19.45 0.03
C GLY A 159 7.42 18.45 -0.50
N CYS A 160 7.90 17.60 0.41
CA CYS A 160 8.72 16.44 0.09
C CYS A 160 8.04 15.17 0.57
N ARG A 161 8.33 14.06 -0.11
CA ARG A 161 7.84 12.72 0.25
C ARG A 161 9.00 11.75 0.32
N VAL A 162 8.98 10.85 1.30
CA VAL A 162 9.97 9.77 1.42
C VAL A 162 9.28 8.45 1.69
N GLY A 163 9.77 7.38 1.06
CA GLY A 163 9.31 6.01 1.30
C GLY A 163 9.80 5.48 2.65
N VAL A 164 9.04 4.60 3.26
CA VAL A 164 9.42 3.87 4.48
C VAL A 164 9.45 2.37 4.15
N PRO A 165 10.61 1.73 4.30
CA PRO A 165 11.94 2.31 4.43
C PRO A 165 12.35 3.10 3.18
N PRO A 166 13.40 3.94 3.26
CA PRO A 166 13.89 4.71 2.10
C PRO A 166 14.78 3.85 1.21
N GLU A 167 14.32 2.65 0.87
CA GLU A 167 15.03 1.63 0.09
C GLU A 167 14.21 1.22 -1.13
N PRO A 168 14.85 1.05 -2.31
CA PRO A 168 14.16 0.59 -3.51
C PRO A 168 13.38 -0.72 -3.28
N GLY A 169 12.15 -0.78 -3.79
CA GLY A 169 11.31 -1.97 -3.78
C GLY A 169 10.72 -2.39 -2.43
N LYS A 170 10.93 -1.63 -1.36
CA LYS A 170 10.47 -1.98 0.01
C LYS A 170 9.42 -1.02 0.59
N LEU A 171 8.68 -0.35 -0.24
CA LEU A 171 7.72 0.68 0.17
C LEU A 171 6.54 0.09 0.97
N VAL A 172 6.53 0.30 2.29
CA VAL A 172 5.43 -0.09 3.20
C VAL A 172 4.78 1.09 3.88
N GLY A 173 5.38 2.27 3.74
CA GLY A 173 4.85 3.52 4.24
C GLY A 173 5.40 4.71 3.47
N GLN A 174 4.86 5.88 3.76
CA GLN A 174 5.29 7.16 3.20
C GLN A 174 5.21 8.21 4.29
N ILE A 175 6.23 9.06 4.38
CA ILE A 175 6.18 10.31 5.13
C ILE A 175 6.06 11.44 4.11
N THR A 176 5.09 12.34 4.32
CA THR A 176 4.97 13.61 3.59
C THR A 176 5.22 14.73 4.56
N VAL A 177 6.14 15.64 4.21
CA VAL A 177 6.42 16.86 4.97
C VAL A 177 6.10 18.05 4.09
N GLY A 178 5.41 19.02 4.64
CA GLY A 178 5.00 20.23 3.92
C GLY A 178 5.41 21.50 4.62
N TRP A 179 5.77 22.49 3.82
CA TRP A 179 6.18 23.85 4.25
C TRP A 179 5.29 24.89 3.61
N LYS A 180 5.23 26.06 4.28
CA LYS A 180 4.52 27.25 3.76
C LYS A 180 5.25 27.91 2.61
N GLU A 181 6.55 27.72 2.53
CA GLU A 181 7.44 28.25 1.48
C GLU A 181 8.47 27.19 1.13
N GLU A 182 9.11 27.31 -0.03
CA GLU A 182 10.21 26.44 -0.41
C GLU A 182 11.37 26.61 0.59
N PRO A 183 11.84 25.53 1.20
CA PRO A 183 12.96 25.60 2.14
C PRO A 183 14.25 26.05 1.43
N PRO A 184 15.11 26.83 2.09
CA PRO A 184 16.36 27.30 1.48
C PRO A 184 17.37 26.19 1.21
N ASP A 185 17.30 25.09 1.94
CA ASP A 185 18.20 23.93 1.82
C ASP A 185 17.39 22.62 1.77
N VAL A 186 16.84 22.35 0.58
CA VAL A 186 16.02 21.14 0.33
C VAL A 186 16.86 19.87 0.46
N ASP A 187 18.15 19.91 0.15
CA ASP A 187 19.01 18.71 0.19
C ASP A 187 19.30 18.26 1.62
N SER A 188 19.58 19.18 2.54
CA SER A 188 19.67 18.85 3.96
C SER A 188 18.36 18.27 4.50
N TYR A 189 17.20 18.78 4.06
CA TYR A 189 15.90 18.25 4.48
C TYR A 189 15.61 16.87 3.90
N ARG A 190 16.08 16.55 2.69
CA ARG A 190 16.03 15.19 2.16
C ARG A 190 16.76 14.19 3.06
N ILE A 191 17.96 14.58 3.55
CA ILE A 191 18.73 13.74 4.48
C ILE A 191 17.94 13.52 5.78
N LEU A 192 17.35 14.58 6.36
CA LEU A 192 16.53 14.47 7.57
C LEU A 192 15.32 13.56 7.35
N LEU A 193 14.65 13.67 6.19
CA LEU A 193 13.53 12.78 5.84
C LEU A 193 13.99 11.32 5.71
N GLN A 194 15.15 11.07 5.13
CA GLN A 194 15.72 9.73 5.01
C GLN A 194 16.00 9.11 6.38
N ILE A 195 16.58 9.89 7.30
CA ILE A 195 16.79 9.49 8.69
C ILE A 195 15.43 9.17 9.37
N ALA A 196 14.46 10.05 9.24
CA ALA A 196 13.12 9.89 9.79
C ALA A 196 12.42 8.61 9.26
N ALA A 197 12.53 8.35 7.95
CA ALA A 197 11.98 7.15 7.32
C ALA A 197 12.67 5.87 7.83
N THR A 198 13.99 5.91 8.03
CA THR A 198 14.75 4.80 8.62
C THR A 198 14.33 4.56 10.07
N MET A 199 14.17 5.62 10.88
CA MET A 199 13.68 5.51 12.26
C MET A 199 12.28 4.89 12.34
N LEU A 200 11.42 5.18 11.35
CA LEU A 200 10.05 4.67 11.29
C LEU A 200 9.97 3.24 10.75
N SER A 201 11.03 2.72 10.17
CA SER A 201 11.10 1.36 9.65
C SER A 201 11.49 0.36 10.73
N ARG A 202 10.74 -0.75 10.83
CA ARG A 202 11.10 -1.90 11.67
C ARG A 202 11.29 -3.12 10.79
N SER A 203 12.47 -3.74 10.82
CA SER A 203 12.68 -5.05 10.22
C SER A 203 11.80 -6.08 10.94
N LYS A 204 11.03 -6.88 10.20
CA LYS A 204 10.38 -8.05 10.77
C LYS A 204 11.47 -9.11 10.97
N GLN A 205 11.72 -9.45 12.23
CA GLN A 205 12.56 -10.59 12.61
C GLN A 205 11.87 -11.90 12.28
#